data_ddb3cbc0b02412f7e868aa5cb5f5de80
#
_entry.id   ddb3cbc0b02412f7e868aa5cb5f5de80
#
_cell.length_a   1.000
_cell.length_b   1.000
_cell.length_c   1.000
_cell.angle_alpha   90.00
_cell.angle_beta   90.00
_cell.angle_gamma   90.00
#
_symmetry.space_group_name_H-M   'P 1'
#
loop_
_entity.id
_entity.type
_entity.pdbx_description
1 polymer ?
#
loop_
_entity_poly.entity_id
_entity_poly.type
_entity_poly.pdbx_seq_one_letter_code
_entity_poly.pdbx_strand_id
1 'polypeptide(L)'
;VLASASPRRLELLAQIGIVPDAIIPADIDETPGKAEAPRAYVARMAAEKAAAVAAVEPGVVLAADTTVVAGRRILGKPADAAEATAFLRLLSGRRHRVLTAVTVAAEGRARHRLVETTVRFRPLTPAEIAAYVASGDWRGKAGGYAIQGPAAAFVPWLQGSFTAVVGLPLAETAVLLAAAGVTAVPGCAPLAAPVTGEFA
;
A
#
# COMPACT_ATOMS: atom_id res chain seq x y z
N VAL A 1 1.05 -5.19 -16.81
CA VAL A 1 1.07 -3.74 -16.49
C VAL A 1 0.76 -3.52 -15.01
N LEU A 2 1.47 -2.58 -14.35
CA LEU A 2 1.17 -2.14 -12.99
C LEU A 2 0.45 -0.77 -13.04
N ALA A 3 -0.83 -0.76 -12.65
CA ALA A 3 -1.67 0.45 -12.58
C ALA A 3 -1.44 1.22 -11.26
N SER A 4 -0.23 1.70 -11.03
CA SER A 4 0.12 2.39 -9.78
C SER A 4 1.38 3.24 -9.93
N ALA A 5 1.36 4.46 -9.39
CA ALA A 5 2.54 5.33 -9.25
C ALA A 5 3.40 4.99 -8.02
N SER A 6 3.01 4.02 -7.20
CA SER A 6 3.70 3.71 -5.94
C SER A 6 4.98 2.91 -6.18
N PRO A 7 6.19 3.44 -5.91
CA PRO A 7 7.43 2.69 -6.04
C PRO A 7 7.49 1.48 -5.10
N ARG A 8 6.85 1.56 -3.94
CA ARG A 8 6.77 0.43 -2.98
C ARG A 8 6.09 -0.81 -3.56
N ARG A 9 5.07 -0.63 -4.41
CA ARG A 9 4.38 -1.77 -5.07
C ARG A 9 5.27 -2.43 -6.10
N LEU A 10 6.07 -1.63 -6.81
CA LEU A 10 7.07 -2.15 -7.73
C LEU A 10 8.14 -2.97 -6.99
N GLU A 11 8.67 -2.42 -5.88
CA GLU A 11 9.63 -3.11 -5.02
C GLU A 11 9.07 -4.43 -4.46
N LEU A 12 7.80 -4.43 -4.03
CA LEU A 12 7.13 -5.63 -3.54
C LEU A 12 6.95 -6.69 -4.64
N LEU A 13 6.58 -6.31 -5.86
CA LEU A 13 6.50 -7.25 -6.98
C LEU A 13 7.87 -7.86 -7.30
N ALA A 14 8.92 -7.07 -7.26
CA ALA A 14 10.28 -7.55 -7.48
C ALA A 14 10.70 -8.62 -6.44
N GLN A 15 10.22 -8.54 -5.19
CA GLN A 15 10.49 -9.55 -4.16
C GLN A 15 9.96 -10.95 -4.53
N ILE A 16 8.92 -11.01 -5.35
CA ILE A 16 8.36 -12.28 -5.85
C ILE A 16 8.75 -12.56 -7.32
N GLY A 17 9.79 -11.89 -7.83
CA GLY A 17 10.33 -12.10 -9.15
C GLY A 17 9.43 -11.63 -10.30
N ILE A 18 8.50 -10.70 -10.03
CA ILE A 18 7.60 -10.14 -11.05
C ILE A 18 8.06 -8.72 -11.39
N VAL A 19 8.35 -8.53 -12.67
CA VAL A 19 8.69 -7.22 -13.24
C VAL A 19 7.57 -6.83 -14.21
N PRO A 20 6.84 -5.73 -13.98
CA PRO A 20 5.82 -5.29 -14.92
C PRO A 20 6.45 -4.70 -16.18
N ASP A 21 5.89 -5.01 -17.36
CA ASP A 21 6.33 -4.46 -18.64
C ASP A 21 6.12 -2.94 -18.74
N ALA A 22 5.08 -2.44 -18.04
CA ALA A 22 4.78 -1.01 -17.99
C ALA A 22 4.21 -0.62 -16.62
N ILE A 23 4.45 0.64 -16.25
CA ILE A 23 3.89 1.27 -15.06
C ILE A 23 3.03 2.45 -15.53
N ILE A 24 1.71 2.31 -15.36
CA ILE A 24 0.73 3.29 -15.85
C ILE A 24 -0.17 3.68 -14.70
N PRO A 25 0.07 4.83 -14.04
CA PRO A 25 -0.80 5.33 -13.01
C PRO A 25 -2.22 5.57 -13.55
N ALA A 26 -3.23 5.06 -12.85
CA ALA A 26 -4.60 5.35 -13.19
C ALA A 26 -4.96 6.79 -12.75
N ASP A 27 -5.53 7.55 -13.66
CA ASP A 27 -6.10 8.88 -13.38
C ASP A 27 -7.61 8.71 -13.15
N ILE A 28 -8.01 8.60 -11.88
CA ILE A 28 -9.40 8.43 -11.45
C ILE A 28 -9.71 9.35 -10.28
N ASP A 29 -10.99 9.63 -10.04
CA ASP A 29 -11.44 10.32 -8.83
C ASP A 29 -11.34 9.40 -7.61
N GLU A 30 -10.40 9.70 -6.72
CA GLU A 30 -10.20 8.97 -5.46
C GLU A 30 -11.07 9.50 -4.30
N THR A 31 -12.05 10.35 -4.56
CA THR A 31 -12.91 10.90 -3.51
C THR A 31 -13.81 9.82 -2.90
N PRO A 32 -13.81 9.62 -1.57
CA PRO A 32 -14.75 8.71 -0.93
C PRO A 32 -16.21 9.16 -1.15
N GLY A 33 -17.08 8.22 -1.47
CA GLY A 33 -18.52 8.48 -1.58
C GLY A 33 -19.15 8.88 -0.24
N LYS A 34 -20.32 9.51 -0.29
CA LYS A 34 -21.05 9.91 0.92
C LYS A 34 -21.36 8.69 1.78
N ALA A 35 -20.86 8.67 3.01
CA ALA A 35 -20.98 7.57 3.97
C ALA A 35 -20.43 6.22 3.47
N GLU A 36 -19.53 6.21 2.52
CA GLU A 36 -18.92 4.99 1.98
C GLU A 36 -18.11 4.27 3.07
N ALA A 37 -18.39 2.98 3.25
CA ALA A 37 -17.65 2.18 4.22
C ALA A 37 -16.20 1.99 3.75
N PRO A 38 -15.19 2.02 4.66
CA PRO A 38 -13.78 1.92 4.25
C PRO A 38 -13.43 0.67 3.40
N ARG A 39 -14.09 -0.45 3.66
CA ARG A 39 -13.89 -1.69 2.88
C ARG A 39 -14.44 -1.56 1.45
N ALA A 40 -15.60 -0.92 1.29
CA ALA A 40 -16.18 -0.66 -0.02
C ALA A 40 -15.33 0.33 -0.81
N TYR A 41 -14.90 1.41 -0.16
CA TYR A 41 -14.03 2.43 -0.75
C TYR A 41 -12.74 1.84 -1.31
N VAL A 42 -11.95 1.11 -0.51
CA VAL A 42 -10.67 0.57 -0.96
C VAL A 42 -10.84 -0.48 -2.06
N ALA A 43 -11.91 -1.28 -2.02
CA ALA A 43 -12.23 -2.26 -3.06
C ALA A 43 -12.62 -1.56 -4.38
N ARG A 44 -13.46 -0.53 -4.32
CA ARG A 44 -13.84 0.29 -5.47
C ARG A 44 -12.61 0.94 -6.10
N MET A 45 -11.74 1.57 -5.30
CA MET A 45 -10.53 2.22 -5.80
C MET A 45 -9.61 1.25 -6.55
N ALA A 46 -9.38 0.06 -6.02
CA ALA A 46 -8.56 -0.94 -6.69
C ALA A 46 -9.22 -1.43 -8.00
N ALA A 47 -10.52 -1.61 -8.00
CA ALA A 47 -11.27 -2.06 -9.19
C ALA A 47 -11.30 -0.98 -10.28
N GLU A 48 -11.60 0.27 -9.94
CA GLU A 48 -11.65 1.39 -10.88
C GLU A 48 -10.28 1.68 -11.49
N LYS A 49 -9.20 1.64 -10.68
CA LYS A 49 -7.82 1.76 -11.18
C LYS A 49 -7.49 0.67 -12.19
N ALA A 50 -7.85 -0.59 -11.89
CA ALA A 50 -7.62 -1.69 -12.81
C ALA A 50 -8.42 -1.52 -14.10
N ALA A 51 -9.69 -1.15 -14.01
CA ALA A 51 -10.58 -0.96 -15.16
C ALA A 51 -10.11 0.18 -16.07
N ALA A 52 -9.72 1.32 -15.49
CA ALA A 52 -9.25 2.49 -16.25
C ALA A 52 -8.02 2.17 -17.10
N VAL A 53 -7.05 1.43 -16.54
CA VAL A 53 -5.85 1.04 -17.29
C VAL A 53 -6.13 -0.11 -18.24
N ALA A 54 -6.95 -1.10 -17.88
CA ALA A 54 -7.32 -2.20 -18.77
C ALA A 54 -8.15 -1.76 -19.98
N ALA A 55 -8.76 -0.58 -19.94
CA ALA A 55 -9.49 -0.01 -21.08
C ALA A 55 -8.55 0.47 -22.21
N VAL A 56 -7.29 0.76 -21.90
CA VAL A 56 -6.31 1.34 -22.84
C VAL A 56 -5.09 0.45 -23.05
N GLU A 57 -4.85 -0.49 -22.15
CA GLU A 57 -3.69 -1.40 -22.18
C GLU A 57 -4.15 -2.85 -22.29
N PRO A 58 -3.71 -3.58 -23.33
CA PRO A 58 -4.00 -5.00 -23.45
C PRO A 58 -3.21 -5.83 -22.44
N GLY A 59 -3.71 -7.03 -22.13
CA GLY A 59 -3.02 -8.01 -21.30
C GLY A 59 -3.44 -7.96 -19.83
N VAL A 60 -2.50 -8.29 -18.94
CA VAL A 60 -2.78 -8.40 -17.50
C VAL A 60 -2.48 -7.09 -16.80
N VAL A 61 -3.49 -6.51 -16.15
CA VAL A 61 -3.38 -5.27 -15.39
C VAL A 61 -3.55 -5.55 -13.90
N LEU A 62 -2.55 -5.17 -13.10
CA LEU A 62 -2.57 -5.22 -11.65
C LEU A 62 -2.77 -3.81 -11.08
N ALA A 63 -3.79 -3.65 -10.25
CA ALA A 63 -4.00 -2.45 -9.45
C ALA A 63 -4.15 -2.79 -7.97
N ALA A 64 -3.82 -1.85 -7.11
CA ALA A 64 -4.08 -1.96 -5.68
C ALA A 64 -4.41 -0.59 -5.09
N ASP A 65 -5.15 -0.60 -3.99
CA ASP A 65 -5.36 0.57 -3.15
C ASP A 65 -5.18 0.23 -1.68
N THR A 66 -4.71 1.21 -0.90
CA THR A 66 -4.42 1.02 0.53
C THR A 66 -4.96 2.19 1.34
N THR A 67 -5.74 1.86 2.35
CA THR A 67 -6.42 2.83 3.20
C THR A 67 -6.17 2.52 4.68
N VAL A 68 -5.78 3.53 5.47
CA VAL A 68 -5.66 3.43 6.93
C VAL A 68 -6.97 3.85 7.59
N VAL A 69 -7.43 3.08 8.58
CA VAL A 69 -8.71 3.29 9.25
C VAL A 69 -8.54 3.33 10.76
N ALA A 70 -8.83 4.46 11.38
CA ALA A 70 -8.89 4.63 12.83
C ALA A 70 -10.36 4.66 13.29
N GLY A 71 -10.80 3.59 13.96
CA GLY A 71 -12.22 3.41 14.26
C GLY A 71 -13.06 3.28 12.99
N ARG A 72 -13.83 4.34 12.65
CA ARG A 72 -14.62 4.46 11.40
C ARG A 72 -14.06 5.48 10.42
N ARG A 73 -13.02 6.23 10.83
CA ARG A 73 -12.44 7.32 10.06
C ARG A 73 -11.37 6.78 9.10
N ILE A 74 -11.51 7.09 7.82
CA ILE A 74 -10.48 6.92 6.81
C ILE A 74 -9.41 7.99 7.03
N LEU A 75 -8.15 7.57 7.09
CA LEU A 75 -6.98 8.44 7.10
C LEU A 75 -6.28 8.29 5.75
N GLY A 76 -6.54 9.23 4.86
CA GLY A 76 -5.92 9.31 3.53
C GLY A 76 -4.45 9.68 3.60
N LYS A 77 -3.92 10.16 2.49
CA LYS A 77 -2.58 10.78 2.42
C LYS A 77 -2.70 12.17 3.02
N PRO A 78 -1.95 12.51 4.08
CA PRO A 78 -2.02 13.85 4.67
C PRO A 78 -1.57 14.91 3.65
N ALA A 79 -2.30 16.01 3.59
CA ALA A 79 -2.02 17.12 2.69
C ALA A 79 -0.77 17.91 3.12
N ASP A 80 -0.56 18.02 4.43
CA ASP A 80 0.53 18.79 5.01
C ASP A 80 1.08 18.18 6.32
N ALA A 81 2.10 18.83 6.88
CA ALA A 81 2.74 18.40 8.11
C ALA A 81 1.81 18.49 9.35
N ALA A 82 0.86 19.42 9.35
CA ALA A 82 -0.10 19.56 10.43
C ALA A 82 -1.07 18.38 10.45
N GLU A 83 -1.58 17.97 9.29
CA GLU A 83 -2.45 16.81 9.17
C GLU A 83 -1.69 15.51 9.46
N ALA A 84 -0.44 15.36 8.99
CA ALA A 84 0.42 14.23 9.35
C ALA A 84 0.62 14.13 10.86
N THR A 85 0.88 15.26 11.54
CA THR A 85 0.98 15.34 13.01
C THR A 85 -0.33 14.89 13.67
N ALA A 86 -1.47 15.35 13.18
CA ALA A 86 -2.78 14.98 13.70
C ALA A 86 -3.06 13.47 13.55
N PHE A 87 -2.69 12.88 12.42
CA PHE A 87 -2.83 11.44 12.21
C PHE A 87 -1.95 10.64 13.16
N LEU A 88 -0.68 10.99 13.31
CA LEU A 88 0.23 10.29 14.21
C LEU A 88 -0.22 10.39 15.69
N ARG A 89 -0.72 11.55 16.12
CA ARG A 89 -1.34 11.71 17.45
C ARG A 89 -2.56 10.82 17.64
N LEU A 90 -3.41 10.71 16.61
CA LEU A 90 -4.59 9.87 16.64
C LEU A 90 -4.22 8.38 16.73
N LEU A 91 -3.16 7.96 16.05
CA LEU A 91 -2.70 6.55 16.00
C LEU A 91 -1.85 6.17 17.22
N SER A 92 -1.23 7.13 17.90
CA SER A 92 -0.35 6.92 19.06
C SER A 92 -1.04 6.10 20.15
N GLY A 93 -0.40 5.02 20.61
CA GLY A 93 -0.89 4.13 21.66
C GLY A 93 -2.10 3.28 21.28
N ARG A 94 -2.51 3.25 20.02
CA ARG A 94 -3.77 2.62 19.60
C ARG A 94 -3.57 1.55 18.53
N ARG A 95 -4.60 0.71 18.40
CA ARG A 95 -4.77 -0.17 17.24
C ARG A 95 -5.54 0.58 16.16
N HIS A 96 -5.13 0.34 14.93
CA HIS A 96 -5.83 0.80 13.73
C HIS A 96 -5.79 -0.29 12.66
N ARG A 97 -6.60 -0.16 11.63
CA ARG A 97 -6.66 -1.13 10.54
C ARG A 97 -6.05 -0.53 9.28
N VAL A 98 -5.36 -1.37 8.54
CA VAL A 98 -4.92 -1.07 7.17
C VAL A 98 -5.68 -2.02 6.27
N LEU A 99 -6.41 -1.47 5.33
CA LEU A 99 -7.16 -2.20 4.32
C LEU A 99 -6.42 -2.06 3.01
N THR A 100 -6.06 -3.17 2.38
CA THR A 100 -5.47 -3.16 1.04
C THR A 100 -6.27 -4.06 0.13
N ALA A 101 -6.83 -3.48 -0.93
CA ALA A 101 -7.45 -4.22 -2.01
C ALA A 101 -6.49 -4.35 -3.18
N VAL A 102 -6.49 -5.51 -3.80
CA VAL A 102 -5.76 -5.81 -5.03
C VAL A 102 -6.73 -6.34 -6.07
N THR A 103 -6.60 -5.86 -7.30
CA THR A 103 -7.39 -6.29 -8.46
C THR A 103 -6.47 -6.65 -9.60
N VAL A 104 -6.70 -7.81 -10.20
CA VAL A 104 -6.07 -8.24 -11.46
C VAL A 104 -7.16 -8.34 -12.52
N ALA A 105 -7.01 -7.55 -13.59
CA ALA A 105 -7.87 -7.58 -14.77
C ALA A 105 -7.12 -8.25 -15.92
N ALA A 106 -7.77 -9.23 -16.55
CA ALA A 106 -7.25 -9.95 -17.72
C ALA A 106 -8.41 -10.50 -18.54
N GLU A 107 -8.33 -10.44 -19.86
CA GLU A 107 -9.31 -11.05 -20.81
C GLU A 107 -10.77 -10.64 -20.51
N GLY A 108 -10.99 -9.35 -20.18
CA GLY A 108 -12.34 -8.83 -19.86
C GLY A 108 -12.89 -9.27 -18.51
N ARG A 109 -12.11 -9.96 -17.69
CA ARG A 109 -12.48 -10.41 -16.34
C ARG A 109 -11.61 -9.74 -15.29
N ALA A 110 -12.21 -9.41 -14.15
CA ALA A 110 -11.48 -8.89 -13.00
C ALA A 110 -11.62 -9.82 -11.78
N ARG A 111 -10.52 -10.11 -11.13
CA ARG A 111 -10.45 -10.82 -9.85
C ARG A 111 -9.86 -9.91 -8.80
N HIS A 112 -10.42 -9.96 -7.59
CA HIS A 112 -9.97 -9.09 -6.51
C HIS A 112 -9.84 -9.82 -5.17
N ARG A 113 -9.01 -9.28 -4.30
CA ARG A 113 -8.89 -9.66 -2.88
C ARG A 113 -8.79 -8.40 -2.05
N LEU A 114 -9.30 -8.48 -0.83
CA LEU A 114 -9.17 -7.44 0.17
C LEU A 114 -8.55 -8.05 1.43
N VAL A 115 -7.44 -7.48 1.86
CA VAL A 115 -6.70 -7.88 3.05
C VAL A 115 -6.85 -6.80 4.11
N GLU A 116 -7.25 -7.21 5.30
CA GLU A 116 -7.31 -6.35 6.48
C GLU A 116 -6.16 -6.72 7.42
N THR A 117 -5.38 -5.74 7.81
CA THR A 117 -4.29 -5.91 8.77
C THR A 117 -4.48 -4.94 9.94
N THR A 118 -4.41 -5.46 11.15
CA THR A 118 -4.42 -4.63 12.36
C THR A 118 -3.00 -4.29 12.75
N VAL A 119 -2.73 -3.01 12.92
CA VAL A 119 -1.45 -2.45 13.35
C VAL A 119 -1.64 -1.78 14.70
N ARG A 120 -0.69 -1.96 15.65
CA ARG A 120 -0.66 -1.25 16.91
C ARG A 120 0.56 -0.34 16.97
N PHE A 121 0.32 0.94 17.24
CA PHE A 121 1.38 1.85 17.62
C PHE A 121 1.60 1.82 19.14
N ARG A 122 2.87 1.92 19.57
CA ARG A 122 3.17 2.29 20.94
C ARG A 122 2.79 3.75 21.22
N PRO A 123 2.68 4.19 22.47
CA PRO A 123 2.62 5.62 22.77
C PRO A 123 3.81 6.35 22.15
N LEU A 124 3.55 7.46 21.48
CA LEU A 124 4.55 8.33 20.85
C LEU A 124 4.64 9.64 21.62
N THR A 125 5.84 10.10 21.88
CA THR A 125 6.08 11.43 22.47
C THR A 125 5.88 12.53 21.40
N PRO A 126 5.59 13.77 21.84
CA PRO A 126 5.52 14.91 20.90
C PRO A 126 6.83 15.11 20.10
N ALA A 127 7.97 14.85 20.72
CA ALA A 127 9.28 14.97 20.08
C ALA A 127 9.48 13.94 18.96
N GLU A 128 9.08 12.69 19.18
CA GLU A 128 9.14 11.62 18.16
C GLU A 128 8.23 11.94 16.98
N ILE A 129 7.02 12.42 17.24
CA ILE A 129 6.09 12.83 16.17
C ILE A 129 6.70 13.98 15.38
N ALA A 130 7.25 15.01 16.06
CA ALA A 130 7.86 16.14 15.38
C ALA A 130 9.06 15.73 14.53
N ALA A 131 9.95 14.88 15.04
CA ALA A 131 11.11 14.36 14.31
C ALA A 131 10.69 13.55 13.08
N TYR A 132 9.68 12.67 13.22
CA TYR A 132 9.18 11.89 12.10
C TYR A 132 8.52 12.77 11.02
N VAL A 133 7.74 13.77 11.43
CA VAL A 133 7.12 14.71 10.49
C VAL A 133 8.17 15.55 9.76
N ALA A 134 9.22 15.99 10.47
CA ALA A 134 10.34 16.74 9.87
C ALA A 134 11.09 15.91 8.82
N SER A 135 11.19 14.58 8.96
CA SER A 135 11.83 13.73 7.97
C SER A 135 11.12 13.71 6.59
N GLY A 136 9.85 14.09 6.57
CA GLY A 136 9.04 14.03 5.34
C GLY A 136 8.60 12.62 4.92
N ASP A 137 8.93 11.57 5.66
CA ASP A 137 8.61 10.18 5.31
C ASP A 137 7.11 9.86 5.31
N TRP A 138 6.28 10.75 5.81
CA TRP A 138 4.82 10.67 5.78
C TRP A 138 4.21 10.99 4.41
N ARG A 139 4.95 11.70 3.53
CA ARG A 139 4.41 12.19 2.25
C ARG A 139 3.96 11.06 1.34
N GLY A 140 2.76 11.22 0.77
CA GLY A 140 2.18 10.24 -0.16
C GLY A 140 1.81 8.89 0.46
N LYS A 141 1.67 8.82 1.78
CA LYS A 141 1.35 7.59 2.50
C LYS A 141 0.04 7.70 3.26
N ALA A 142 -0.87 6.74 3.06
CA ALA A 142 -2.11 6.67 3.81
C ALA A 142 -1.82 6.57 5.32
N GLY A 143 -2.56 7.33 6.13
CA GLY A 143 -2.31 7.42 7.57
C GLY A 143 -1.05 8.16 7.97
N GLY A 144 -0.28 8.70 7.01
CA GLY A 144 0.92 9.50 7.26
C GLY A 144 2.11 8.69 7.79
N TYR A 145 2.26 7.40 7.47
CA TYR A 145 3.43 6.62 7.88
C TYR A 145 3.79 5.50 6.91
N ALA A 146 5.05 5.07 6.95
CA ALA A 146 5.57 3.93 6.22
C ALA A 146 6.10 2.87 7.18
N ILE A 147 5.47 1.69 7.24
CA ILE A 147 5.87 0.63 8.19
C ILE A 147 7.28 0.06 7.88
N GLN A 148 7.72 0.14 6.63
CA GLN A 148 9.05 -0.32 6.20
C GLN A 148 10.16 0.73 6.40
N GLY A 149 9.80 1.95 6.82
CA GLY A 149 10.73 3.05 7.10
C GLY A 149 10.89 3.31 8.61
N PRO A 150 11.31 4.51 9.00
CA PRO A 150 11.53 4.88 10.40
C PRO A 150 10.31 4.64 11.31
N ALA A 151 9.07 4.71 10.77
CA ALA A 151 7.87 4.40 11.54
C ALA A 151 7.76 2.94 11.98
N ALA A 152 8.61 2.03 11.47
CA ALA A 152 8.72 0.66 12.00
C ALA A 152 8.96 0.66 13.52
N ALA A 153 9.75 1.63 14.04
CA ALA A 153 10.01 1.80 15.46
C ALA A 153 8.76 2.14 16.29
N PHE A 154 7.67 2.55 15.66
CA PHE A 154 6.39 2.83 16.31
C PHE A 154 5.51 1.61 16.45
N VAL A 155 5.79 0.53 15.69
CA VAL A 155 4.93 -0.65 15.53
C VAL A 155 5.46 -1.85 16.32
N PRO A 156 5.07 -2.04 17.58
CA PRO A 156 5.46 -3.21 18.37
C PRO A 156 4.65 -4.47 18.02
N TRP A 157 3.57 -4.34 17.24
CA TRP A 157 2.70 -5.47 16.96
C TRP A 157 1.86 -5.26 15.69
N LEU A 158 1.70 -6.34 14.93
CA LEU A 158 0.91 -6.41 13.71
C LEU A 158 0.21 -7.78 13.66
N GLN A 159 -1.04 -7.81 13.19
CA GLN A 159 -1.79 -9.03 12.89
C GLN A 159 -2.35 -8.95 11.47
N GLY A 160 -1.88 -9.83 10.60
CA GLY A 160 -2.23 -9.85 9.19
C GLY A 160 -1.00 -9.83 8.29
N SER A 161 -1.06 -9.12 7.17
CA SER A 161 -0.02 -9.08 6.16
C SER A 161 0.80 -7.80 6.25
N PHE A 162 2.11 -7.93 6.52
CA PHE A 162 3.05 -6.81 6.48
C PHE A 162 3.11 -6.17 5.08
N THR A 163 3.16 -7.00 4.04
CA THR A 163 3.24 -6.51 2.65
C THR A 163 1.97 -5.78 2.22
N ALA A 164 0.80 -6.16 2.77
CA ALA A 164 -0.44 -5.40 2.59
C ALA A 164 -0.35 -4.00 3.23
N VAL A 165 0.26 -3.88 4.42
CA VAL A 165 0.47 -2.56 5.06
C VAL A 165 1.42 -1.69 4.26
N VAL A 166 2.46 -2.27 3.65
CA VAL A 166 3.37 -1.56 2.72
C VAL A 166 2.62 -1.09 1.47
N GLY A 167 1.64 -1.88 0.98
CA GLY A 167 0.78 -1.46 -0.10
C GLY A 167 0.39 -2.51 -1.15
N LEU A 168 0.86 -3.77 -1.01
CA LEU A 168 0.50 -4.87 -1.90
C LEU A 168 0.57 -6.21 -1.15
N PRO A 169 -0.55 -6.92 -0.94
CA PRO A 169 -0.55 -8.23 -0.28
C PRO A 169 0.03 -9.29 -1.21
N LEU A 170 1.31 -9.64 -1.03
CA LEU A 170 2.06 -10.46 -2.00
C LEU A 170 1.50 -11.87 -2.15
N ALA A 171 1.04 -12.50 -1.07
CA ALA A 171 0.46 -13.85 -1.14
C ALA A 171 -0.78 -13.89 -2.04
N GLU A 172 -1.71 -12.98 -1.82
CA GLU A 172 -2.94 -12.85 -2.61
C GLU A 172 -2.65 -12.38 -4.04
N THR A 173 -1.70 -11.47 -4.19
CA THR A 173 -1.26 -10.96 -5.49
C THR A 173 -0.69 -12.07 -6.35
N ALA A 174 0.20 -12.91 -5.81
CA ALA A 174 0.78 -14.05 -6.53
C ALA A 174 -0.29 -15.03 -7.02
N VAL A 175 -1.29 -15.34 -6.17
CA VAL A 175 -2.41 -16.23 -6.55
C VAL A 175 -3.25 -15.61 -7.67
N LEU A 176 -3.55 -14.31 -7.58
CA LEU A 176 -4.34 -13.64 -8.61
C LEU A 176 -3.60 -13.55 -9.95
N LEU A 177 -2.30 -13.25 -9.92
CA LEU A 177 -1.46 -13.19 -11.11
C LEU A 177 -1.28 -14.56 -11.76
N ALA A 178 -1.05 -15.60 -10.97
CA ALA A 178 -0.96 -16.98 -11.47
C ALA A 178 -2.27 -17.41 -12.16
N ALA A 179 -3.43 -17.02 -11.60
CA ALA A 179 -4.74 -17.28 -12.20
C ALA A 179 -5.00 -16.47 -13.49
N ALA A 180 -4.15 -15.49 -13.79
CA ALA A 180 -4.13 -14.70 -15.03
C ALA A 180 -2.96 -15.11 -15.96
N GLY A 181 -2.28 -16.22 -15.68
CA GLY A 181 -1.17 -16.73 -16.48
C GLY A 181 0.19 -16.06 -16.24
N VAL A 182 0.29 -15.18 -15.22
CA VAL A 182 1.56 -14.53 -14.83
C VAL A 182 2.13 -15.25 -13.63
N THR A 183 3.24 -15.94 -13.81
CA THR A 183 3.95 -16.64 -12.74
C THR A 183 5.25 -15.93 -12.42
N ALA A 184 5.64 -15.94 -11.14
CA ALA A 184 6.95 -15.50 -10.70
C ALA A 184 8.04 -16.35 -11.40
N VAL A 185 9.12 -15.71 -11.81
CA VAL A 185 10.29 -16.43 -12.34
C VAL A 185 11.09 -16.99 -11.16
N PRO A 186 11.17 -18.33 -10.99
CA PRO A 186 11.97 -18.92 -9.92
C PRO A 186 13.44 -18.50 -10.09
N GLY A 187 14.04 -17.93 -9.04
CA GLY A 187 15.47 -17.60 -9.02
C GLY A 187 15.82 -16.15 -9.34
N CYS A 188 14.88 -15.27 -9.63
CA CYS A 188 15.13 -13.84 -9.62
C CYS A 188 15.19 -13.36 -8.16
N ALA A 189 16.36 -13.56 -7.51
CA ALA A 189 16.64 -12.86 -6.28
C ALA A 189 16.64 -11.34 -6.56
N PRO A 190 16.00 -10.51 -5.70
CA PRO A 190 16.14 -9.07 -5.85
C PRO A 190 17.63 -8.72 -5.85
N LEU A 191 18.06 -7.88 -6.79
CA LEU A 191 19.37 -7.27 -6.73
C LEU A 191 19.53 -6.67 -5.34
N ALA A 192 20.44 -7.25 -4.54
CA ALA A 192 20.79 -6.68 -3.26
C ALA A 192 21.22 -5.24 -3.51
N ALA A 193 20.53 -4.29 -2.90
CA ALA A 193 21.02 -2.92 -2.87
C ALA A 193 22.44 -2.94 -2.31
N PRO A 194 23.40 -2.23 -2.90
CA PRO A 194 24.74 -2.19 -2.37
C PRO A 194 24.68 -1.69 -0.93
N VAL A 195 25.16 -2.53 -0.01
CA VAL A 195 25.38 -2.12 1.38
C VAL A 195 26.55 -1.14 1.35
N THR A 196 26.27 0.14 1.15
CA THR A 196 27.24 1.21 1.36
C THR A 196 27.20 1.59 2.84
N GLY A 197 28.08 1.07 3.61
CA GLY A 197 28.24 1.42 5.02
C GLY A 197 29.34 0.59 5.65
N GLU A 198 30.58 1.02 5.50
CA GLU A 198 31.67 0.64 6.40
C GLU A 198 31.29 1.09 7.81
N PHE A 199 31.13 0.11 8.70
CA PHE A 199 31.17 0.39 10.13
C PHE A 199 32.65 0.36 10.55
N ALA A 200 33.20 1.52 10.81
CA ALA A 200 34.42 1.71 11.59
C ALA A 200 34.04 1.90 13.06
#